data_c939b80beef93776eb64be2cb34a0eff
#
_entry.id   c939b80beef93776eb64be2cb34a0eff
#
_cell.length_a   1.000
_cell.length_b   1.000
_cell.length_c   1.000
_cell.angle_alpha   90.00
_cell.angle_beta   90.00
_cell.angle_gamma   90.00
#
_symmetry.space_group_name_H-M   'P 1'
#
loop_
_entity.id
_entity.type
_entity.pdbx_description
1 polymer ?
#
loop_
_entity_poly.entity_id
_entity_poly.type
_entity_poly.pdbx_seq_one_letter_code
_entity_poly.pdbx_strand_id
1 'polypeptide(L)'
;MNNKINVLVVPSDTYGVGLYRSVSPHTQLDKLYGNEFDVEINYHPDWKNLHFFDKYDIIHIHKGLYQDMESFWKFLDYCKENKITTVMDIDDNWDVGQQHPLYLTTKLMKVPEKLIENLKRFDYVTTTTPIFANKIRKHTQNVRVFPNAIDPEEEQYLPIKNPSDRIRFGFVMGSAHEKDMEQFKPVFANLGPDILSKIQIVLCGYDLRGVVNMLNQDGTSAGQRPIKPEESVWFSYEKTCTNNYKNCSPEYSEFLHKFIKGVQWPFVDKEPYRREWTKDVSNFALHYRNLDVLFAPLDTNGFNEVKSELKFIEAGFTRTAVICTNFGPYTIGSKNFFVPGGEIDPTGNCILIDPDKKHKAWAKAIRRIVEHPEYIKMMTDNMYETVKDKYDIRNVTKDRAEWYKSIVKKNKSDEK
;
A
#
# COMPACT_ATOMS: atom_id res chain seq x y z
N MET A 1 40.10 -12.47 -3.46
CA MET A 1 38.69 -12.90 -3.36
C MET A 1 37.87 -11.63 -3.15
N ASN A 2 36.95 -11.27 -4.06
CA ASN A 2 36.06 -10.15 -3.81
C ASN A 2 35.13 -10.58 -2.68
N ASN A 3 35.33 -10.05 -1.47
CA ASN A 3 34.40 -10.30 -0.37
C ASN A 3 33.08 -9.62 -0.72
N LYS A 4 32.04 -10.41 -0.98
CA LYS A 4 30.69 -9.91 -1.12
C LYS A 4 30.21 -9.26 0.19
N ILE A 5 29.29 -8.33 0.09
CA ILE A 5 28.60 -7.77 1.24
C ILE A 5 27.46 -8.74 1.61
N ASN A 6 27.53 -9.30 2.82
CA ASN A 6 26.52 -10.23 3.31
C ASN A 6 25.34 -9.45 3.95
N VAL A 7 24.14 -9.64 3.42
CA VAL A 7 22.94 -8.91 3.86
C VAL A 7 21.90 -9.88 4.40
N LEU A 8 21.55 -9.75 5.68
CA LEU A 8 20.38 -10.42 6.25
C LEU A 8 19.17 -9.50 6.12
N VAL A 9 18.07 -10.02 5.60
CA VAL A 9 16.80 -9.31 5.47
C VAL A 9 15.75 -10.00 6.31
N VAL A 10 15.09 -9.23 7.20
CA VAL A 10 14.05 -9.74 8.09
C VAL A 10 12.73 -9.03 7.82
N PRO A 11 11.85 -9.62 6.97
CA PRO A 11 10.51 -9.09 6.73
C PRO A 11 9.62 -9.19 7.97
N SER A 12 8.66 -8.27 8.12
CA SER A 12 7.66 -8.34 9.21
C SER A 12 6.55 -9.34 8.96
N ASP A 13 6.29 -9.65 7.69
CA ASP A 13 5.17 -10.48 7.27
C ASP A 13 5.40 -11.07 5.86
N THR A 14 4.52 -11.98 5.45
CA THR A 14 4.51 -12.61 4.13
C THR A 14 3.49 -11.96 3.18
N TYR A 15 2.95 -10.80 3.54
CA TYR A 15 1.95 -10.06 2.77
C TYR A 15 2.55 -8.90 1.99
N GLY A 16 1.71 -7.97 1.54
CA GLY A 16 2.11 -6.87 0.68
C GLY A 16 3.23 -6.01 1.25
N VAL A 17 3.21 -5.73 2.55
CA VAL A 17 4.23 -4.88 3.18
C VAL A 17 5.58 -5.58 3.17
N GLY A 18 5.66 -6.82 3.64
CA GLY A 18 6.89 -7.62 3.59
C GLY A 18 7.42 -7.79 2.17
N LEU A 19 6.52 -7.98 1.18
CA LEU A 19 6.89 -8.09 -0.22
C LEU A 19 7.54 -6.80 -0.74
N TYR A 20 6.83 -5.66 -0.69
CA TYR A 20 7.31 -4.41 -1.28
C TYR A 20 8.51 -3.79 -0.55
N ARG A 21 8.59 -3.99 0.77
CA ARG A 21 9.63 -3.33 1.59
C ARG A 21 10.89 -4.18 1.77
N SER A 22 10.73 -5.49 1.81
CA SER A 22 11.82 -6.39 2.18
C SER A 22 12.15 -7.39 1.06
N VAL A 23 11.19 -8.23 0.65
CA VAL A 23 11.49 -9.38 -0.23
C VAL A 23 11.85 -8.92 -1.63
N SER A 24 10.94 -8.22 -2.34
CA SER A 24 11.18 -7.83 -3.74
C SER A 24 12.42 -6.98 -3.94
N PRO A 25 12.69 -5.92 -3.14
CA PRO A 25 13.89 -5.11 -3.33
C PRO A 25 15.20 -5.89 -3.12
N HIS A 26 15.21 -6.86 -2.21
CA HIS A 26 16.44 -7.61 -1.90
C HIS A 26 16.61 -8.85 -2.79
N THR A 27 15.53 -9.47 -3.23
CA THR A 27 15.59 -10.47 -4.31
C THR A 27 16.13 -9.84 -5.60
N GLN A 28 15.72 -8.60 -5.89
CA GLN A 28 16.22 -7.87 -7.05
C GLN A 28 17.69 -7.43 -6.84
N LEU A 29 18.10 -7.12 -5.62
CA LEU A 29 19.49 -6.84 -5.27
C LEU A 29 20.39 -8.08 -5.56
N ASP A 30 19.96 -9.25 -5.11
CA ASP A 30 20.68 -10.50 -5.36
C ASP A 30 20.72 -10.84 -6.87
N LYS A 31 19.59 -10.68 -7.57
CA LYS A 31 19.50 -10.93 -9.02
C LYS A 31 20.42 -10.03 -9.84
N LEU A 32 20.49 -8.72 -9.55
CA LEU A 32 21.24 -7.74 -10.35
C LEU A 32 22.70 -7.58 -9.90
N TYR A 33 22.98 -7.76 -8.63
CA TYR A 33 24.26 -7.49 -7.99
C TYR A 33 24.79 -8.67 -7.17
N GLY A 34 24.39 -9.90 -7.50
CA GLY A 34 24.80 -11.12 -6.80
C GLY A 34 26.31 -11.43 -6.87
N ASN A 35 27.08 -10.73 -7.71
CA ASN A 35 28.54 -10.74 -7.69
C ASN A 35 29.13 -9.85 -6.59
N GLU A 36 28.37 -8.92 -6.02
CA GLU A 36 28.78 -7.94 -5.00
C GLU A 36 28.08 -8.16 -3.66
N PHE A 37 26.89 -8.75 -3.66
CA PHE A 37 26.06 -9.00 -2.49
C PHE A 37 25.74 -10.51 -2.36
N ASP A 38 25.59 -10.95 -1.11
CA ASP A 38 25.00 -12.24 -0.74
C ASP A 38 23.81 -11.96 0.19
N VAL A 39 22.60 -12.29 -0.26
CA VAL A 39 21.35 -11.89 0.42
C VAL A 39 20.66 -13.11 1.01
N GLU A 40 20.47 -13.10 2.30
CA GLU A 40 19.66 -14.10 3.02
C GLU A 40 18.36 -13.45 3.52
N ILE A 41 17.20 -14.05 3.20
CA ILE A 41 15.90 -13.63 3.72
C ILE A 41 15.47 -14.61 4.80
N ASN A 42 15.31 -14.12 6.04
CA ASN A 42 14.92 -14.93 7.20
C ASN A 42 13.82 -14.21 8.00
N TYR A 43 12.65 -14.84 8.07
CA TYR A 43 11.49 -14.25 8.76
C TYR A 43 11.56 -14.38 10.28
N HIS A 44 12.32 -15.34 10.80
CA HIS A 44 12.32 -15.70 12.22
C HIS A 44 13.73 -16.00 12.75
N PRO A 45 14.66 -15.03 12.67
CA PRO A 45 15.98 -15.23 13.28
C PRO A 45 15.89 -15.32 14.80
N ASP A 46 16.71 -16.17 15.40
CA ASP A 46 16.82 -16.25 16.86
C ASP A 46 17.70 -15.13 17.40
N TRP A 47 17.10 -14.06 17.92
CA TRP A 47 17.78 -12.90 18.48
C TRP A 47 18.66 -13.21 19.70
N LYS A 48 18.53 -14.41 20.30
CA LYS A 48 19.36 -14.85 21.42
C LYS A 48 20.66 -15.51 20.98
N ASN A 49 20.69 -16.03 19.75
CA ASN A 49 21.91 -16.61 19.16
C ASN A 49 22.74 -15.53 18.47
N LEU A 50 23.42 -14.71 19.25
CA LEU A 50 24.15 -13.54 18.77
C LEU A 50 25.22 -13.88 17.74
N HIS A 51 25.94 -14.99 17.89
CA HIS A 51 26.98 -15.40 16.95
C HIS A 51 26.46 -15.83 15.56
N PHE A 52 25.16 -16.10 15.42
CA PHE A 52 24.56 -16.31 14.11
C PHE A 52 24.73 -15.09 13.19
N PHE A 53 24.80 -13.90 13.78
CA PHE A 53 24.86 -12.64 13.05
C PHE A 53 26.25 -12.21 12.61
N ASP A 54 27.32 -12.84 13.11
CA ASP A 54 28.73 -12.45 12.85
C ASP A 54 29.12 -12.50 11.36
N LYS A 55 28.41 -13.30 10.58
CA LYS A 55 28.66 -13.45 9.14
C LYS A 55 28.08 -12.31 8.28
N TYR A 56 27.22 -11.43 8.81
CA TYR A 56 26.59 -10.38 8.04
C TYR A 56 27.28 -9.02 8.21
N ASP A 57 27.37 -8.29 7.11
CA ASP A 57 27.83 -6.89 7.08
C ASP A 57 26.67 -5.92 7.33
N ILE A 58 25.46 -6.27 6.85
CA ILE A 58 24.22 -5.48 6.98
C ILE A 58 23.08 -6.37 7.46
N ILE A 59 22.29 -5.88 8.40
CA ILE A 59 21.03 -6.51 8.82
C ILE A 59 19.91 -5.52 8.60
N HIS A 60 19.01 -5.82 7.64
CA HIS A 60 17.85 -5.01 7.26
C HIS A 60 16.58 -5.60 7.85
N ILE A 61 15.91 -4.85 8.73
CA ILE A 61 14.77 -5.32 9.51
C ILE A 61 13.57 -4.40 9.29
N HIS A 62 12.44 -4.97 8.87
CA HIS A 62 11.20 -4.20 8.75
C HIS A 62 10.52 -4.07 10.11
N LYS A 63 10.29 -2.82 10.58
CA LYS A 63 9.68 -2.41 11.85
C LYS A 63 10.40 -2.89 13.13
N GLY A 64 10.88 -4.13 13.18
CA GLY A 64 11.57 -4.67 14.37
C GLY A 64 10.68 -4.74 15.62
N LEU A 65 9.46 -5.25 15.49
CA LEU A 65 8.52 -5.44 16.59
C LEU A 65 8.43 -6.92 16.94
N TYR A 66 8.87 -7.27 18.14
CA TYR A 66 8.88 -8.65 18.63
C TYR A 66 8.25 -8.74 20.02
N GLN A 67 7.89 -9.96 20.44
CA GLN A 67 7.38 -10.19 21.80
C GLN A 67 8.46 -9.90 22.84
N ASP A 68 9.67 -10.44 22.63
CA ASP A 68 10.84 -10.23 23.47
C ASP A 68 11.69 -9.06 22.92
N MET A 69 11.26 -7.83 23.23
CA MET A 69 12.00 -6.63 22.83
C MET A 69 13.33 -6.47 23.56
N GLU A 70 13.47 -7.04 24.75
CA GLU A 70 14.71 -6.94 25.52
C GLU A 70 15.84 -7.72 24.82
N SER A 71 15.60 -8.95 24.43
CA SER A 71 16.56 -9.74 23.66
C SER A 71 16.88 -9.09 22.32
N PHE A 72 15.87 -8.49 21.65
CA PHE A 72 16.07 -7.78 20.40
C PHE A 72 16.95 -6.54 20.57
N TRP A 73 16.78 -5.74 21.60
CA TRP A 73 17.63 -4.58 21.86
C TRP A 73 19.05 -4.99 22.26
N LYS A 74 19.24 -6.07 23.02
CA LYS A 74 20.58 -6.64 23.29
C LYS A 74 21.28 -7.08 21.99
N PHE A 75 20.50 -7.65 21.04
CA PHE A 75 21.03 -7.96 19.71
C PHE A 75 21.47 -6.68 18.95
N LEU A 76 20.72 -5.58 19.00
CA LEU A 76 21.14 -4.32 18.36
C LEU A 76 22.42 -3.74 19.01
N ASP A 77 22.54 -3.83 20.33
CA ASP A 77 23.75 -3.42 21.05
C ASP A 77 24.96 -4.30 20.62
N TYR A 78 24.75 -5.61 20.50
CA TYR A 78 25.75 -6.55 19.97
C TYR A 78 26.19 -6.20 18.54
N CYS A 79 25.25 -5.88 17.64
CA CYS A 79 25.57 -5.47 16.29
C CYS A 79 26.48 -4.22 16.28
N LYS A 80 26.16 -3.25 17.12
CA LYS A 80 26.96 -2.02 17.25
C LYS A 80 28.38 -2.30 17.74
N GLU A 81 28.55 -3.17 18.75
CA GLU A 81 29.87 -3.56 19.29
C GLU A 81 30.69 -4.32 18.24
N ASN A 82 30.05 -5.17 17.42
CA ASN A 82 30.71 -5.99 16.40
C ASN A 82 30.73 -5.35 15.00
N LYS A 83 30.39 -4.04 14.88
CA LYS A 83 30.42 -3.27 13.63
C LYS A 83 29.54 -3.85 12.51
N ILE A 84 28.45 -4.51 12.88
CA ILE A 84 27.42 -4.97 11.95
C ILE A 84 26.45 -3.82 11.73
N THR A 85 26.29 -3.37 10.49
CA THR A 85 25.41 -2.25 10.17
C THR A 85 23.94 -2.66 10.27
N THR A 86 23.15 -1.94 11.05
CA THR A 86 21.72 -2.20 11.21
C THR A 86 20.88 -1.17 10.47
N VAL A 87 19.91 -1.64 9.69
CA VAL A 87 18.97 -0.82 8.92
C VAL A 87 17.56 -1.18 9.31
N MET A 88 16.81 -0.23 9.86
CA MET A 88 15.38 -0.36 10.08
C MET A 88 14.62 0.15 8.85
N ASP A 89 13.66 -0.61 8.35
CA ASP A 89 12.69 -0.11 7.37
C ASP A 89 11.34 0.14 8.05
N ILE A 90 10.70 1.27 7.73
CA ILE A 90 9.38 1.61 8.26
C ILE A 90 8.54 2.32 7.20
N ASP A 91 7.33 1.83 6.96
CA ASP A 91 6.42 2.26 5.89
C ASP A 91 5.16 2.96 6.40
N ASP A 92 4.73 2.68 7.64
CA ASP A 92 3.54 3.25 8.25
C ASP A 92 3.87 4.04 9.53
N ASN A 93 3.03 5.03 9.83
CA ASN A 93 3.12 5.79 11.06
C ASN A 93 2.94 4.89 12.30
N TRP A 94 3.75 5.11 13.30
CA TRP A 94 3.63 4.45 14.61
C TRP A 94 2.39 4.89 15.39
N ASP A 95 1.85 6.08 15.12
CA ASP A 95 0.60 6.57 15.71
C ASP A 95 -0.55 6.38 14.72
N VAL A 96 -1.37 5.37 15.00
CA VAL A 96 -2.50 5.02 14.14
C VAL A 96 -3.75 5.89 14.37
N GLY A 97 -3.77 6.71 15.44
CA GLY A 97 -4.94 7.53 15.80
C GLY A 97 -6.11 6.72 16.38
N GLN A 98 -7.00 7.42 17.13
CA GLN A 98 -8.06 6.78 17.92
C GLN A 98 -9.12 6.03 17.09
N GLN A 99 -9.31 6.44 15.84
CA GLN A 99 -10.35 5.85 14.97
C GLN A 99 -9.87 4.63 14.18
N HIS A 100 -8.59 4.29 14.31
CA HIS A 100 -8.05 3.14 13.59
C HIS A 100 -8.44 1.82 14.30
N PRO A 101 -8.81 0.75 13.56
CA PRO A 101 -9.21 -0.53 14.15
C PRO A 101 -8.18 -1.12 15.12
N LEU A 102 -6.90 -0.88 14.89
CA LEU A 102 -5.80 -1.37 15.73
C LEU A 102 -5.40 -0.42 16.87
N TYR A 103 -6.10 0.70 17.07
CA TYR A 103 -5.70 1.72 18.07
C TYR A 103 -5.50 1.14 19.48
N LEU A 104 -6.49 0.41 19.99
CA LEU A 104 -6.39 -0.19 21.32
C LEU A 104 -5.25 -1.21 21.43
N THR A 105 -5.10 -2.06 20.42
CA THR A 105 -4.03 -3.06 20.38
C THR A 105 -2.66 -2.38 20.35
N THR A 106 -2.44 -1.40 19.49
CA THR A 106 -1.17 -0.69 19.39
C THR A 106 -0.82 0.05 20.69
N LYS A 107 -1.83 0.64 21.35
CA LYS A 107 -1.65 1.32 22.63
C LYS A 107 -1.31 0.35 23.76
N LEU A 108 -2.05 -0.75 23.88
CA LEU A 108 -1.78 -1.78 24.91
C LEU A 108 -0.40 -2.42 24.75
N MET A 109 0.02 -2.68 23.52
CA MET A 109 1.33 -3.25 23.19
C MET A 109 2.46 -2.22 23.19
N LYS A 110 2.18 -0.94 23.45
CA LYS A 110 3.14 0.18 23.43
C LYS A 110 3.93 0.23 22.13
N VAL A 111 3.23 0.04 20.99
CA VAL A 111 3.87 0.00 19.67
C VAL A 111 4.56 1.31 19.31
N PRO A 112 3.97 2.51 19.54
CA PRO A 112 4.64 3.77 19.27
C PRO A 112 5.96 3.91 20.02
N GLU A 113 5.98 3.61 21.32
CA GLU A 113 7.16 3.71 22.15
C GLU A 113 8.28 2.78 21.68
N LYS A 114 7.94 1.52 21.35
CA LYS A 114 8.89 0.54 20.83
C LYS A 114 9.47 0.96 19.49
N LEU A 115 8.64 1.45 18.56
CA LEU A 115 9.12 1.92 17.26
C LEU A 115 10.00 3.16 17.38
N ILE A 116 9.65 4.12 18.22
CA ILE A 116 10.48 5.31 18.47
C ILE A 116 11.82 4.91 19.10
N GLU A 117 11.83 3.94 20.01
CA GLU A 117 13.08 3.43 20.59
C GLU A 117 13.93 2.74 19.52
N ASN A 118 13.32 1.93 18.64
CA ASN A 118 14.03 1.32 17.51
C ASN A 118 14.65 2.38 16.59
N LEU A 119 13.90 3.44 16.23
CA LEU A 119 14.43 4.54 15.39
C LEU A 119 15.73 5.16 15.94
N LYS A 120 15.93 5.13 17.29
CA LYS A 120 17.11 5.67 17.94
C LYS A 120 18.28 4.68 18.02
N ARG A 121 17.98 3.36 18.02
CA ARG A 121 18.98 2.31 18.22
C ARG A 121 19.60 1.82 16.92
N PHE A 122 18.86 1.86 15.82
CA PHE A 122 19.38 1.48 14.50
C PHE A 122 20.38 2.51 13.96
N ASP A 123 21.40 2.04 13.22
CA ASP A 123 22.37 2.91 12.58
C ASP A 123 21.71 3.76 11.48
N TYR A 124 20.80 3.15 10.72
CA TYR A 124 20.09 3.78 9.60
C TYR A 124 18.62 3.41 9.60
N VAL A 125 17.82 4.31 9.04
CA VAL A 125 16.39 4.08 8.82
C VAL A 125 16.04 4.30 7.34
N THR A 126 15.29 3.38 6.75
CA THR A 126 14.70 3.55 5.42
C THR A 126 13.18 3.70 5.51
N THR A 127 12.62 4.46 4.58
CA THR A 127 11.17 4.69 4.53
C THR A 127 10.69 4.96 3.09
N THR A 128 9.37 5.06 2.91
CA THR A 128 8.72 5.13 1.60
C THR A 128 8.74 6.52 0.97
N THR A 129 8.55 7.58 1.77
CA THR A 129 8.28 8.93 1.24
C THR A 129 9.11 10.01 1.93
N PRO A 130 9.37 11.14 1.24
CA PRO A 130 9.98 12.31 1.87
C PRO A 130 9.16 12.87 3.04
N ILE A 131 7.82 12.77 2.96
CA ILE A 131 6.91 13.24 4.02
C ILE A 131 7.18 12.44 5.30
N PHE A 132 7.23 11.11 5.18
CA PHE A 132 7.49 10.27 6.34
C PHE A 132 8.94 10.41 6.84
N ALA A 133 9.90 10.53 5.94
CA ALA A 133 11.30 10.78 6.32
C ALA A 133 11.43 12.04 7.19
N ASN A 134 10.71 13.12 6.88
CA ASN A 134 10.71 14.34 7.69
C ASN A 134 10.15 14.12 9.11
N LYS A 135 9.14 13.24 9.23
CA LYS A 135 8.62 12.85 10.56
C LYS A 135 9.61 12.00 11.34
N ILE A 136 10.29 11.03 10.69
CA ILE A 136 11.28 10.15 11.29
C ILE A 136 12.51 10.95 11.76
N ARG A 137 12.94 11.98 11.01
CA ARG A 137 14.09 12.82 11.35
C ARG A 137 13.98 13.55 12.69
N LYS A 138 12.78 13.59 13.29
CA LYS A 138 12.61 14.07 14.67
C LYS A 138 13.22 13.11 15.71
N HIS A 139 13.49 11.87 15.35
CA HIS A 139 14.00 10.82 16.23
C HIS A 139 15.40 10.33 15.86
N THR A 140 15.77 10.37 14.58
CA THR A 140 17.10 9.99 14.07
C THR A 140 17.44 10.78 12.81
N GLN A 141 18.72 11.07 12.56
CA GLN A 141 19.16 11.84 11.39
C GLN A 141 19.49 10.95 10.18
N ASN A 142 19.81 9.68 10.41
CA ASN A 142 20.28 8.75 9.37
C ASN A 142 19.08 8.12 8.61
N VAL A 143 18.32 8.95 7.89
CA VAL A 143 17.11 8.52 7.19
C VAL A 143 17.27 8.59 5.66
N ARG A 144 17.05 7.48 4.99
CA ARG A 144 17.02 7.38 3.51
C ARG A 144 15.63 7.03 3.01
N VAL A 145 15.21 7.66 1.92
CA VAL A 145 13.96 7.32 1.23
C VAL A 145 14.26 6.29 0.15
N PHE A 146 13.59 5.14 0.23
CA PHE A 146 13.45 4.18 -0.86
C PHE A 146 11.95 3.99 -1.09
N PRO A 147 11.37 4.51 -2.18
CA PRO A 147 9.95 4.37 -2.46
C PRO A 147 9.59 2.89 -2.67
N ASN A 148 8.33 2.55 -2.56
CA ASN A 148 7.85 1.30 -3.10
C ASN A 148 8.15 1.27 -4.60
N ALA A 149 8.60 0.13 -5.10
CA ALA A 149 9.00 -0.03 -6.49
C ALA A 149 8.38 -1.29 -7.09
N ILE A 150 8.22 -1.28 -8.39
CA ILE A 150 7.53 -2.32 -9.16
C ILE A 150 8.50 -2.86 -10.21
N ASP A 151 8.47 -4.18 -10.42
CA ASP A 151 9.06 -4.79 -11.61
C ASP A 151 8.04 -4.68 -12.76
N PRO A 152 8.27 -3.81 -13.75
CA PRO A 152 7.34 -3.63 -14.84
C PRO A 152 7.20 -4.84 -15.77
N GLU A 153 8.04 -5.85 -15.61
CA GLU A 153 7.99 -7.10 -16.38
C GLU A 153 7.11 -8.16 -15.70
N GLU A 154 6.73 -7.96 -14.43
CA GLU A 154 5.78 -8.85 -13.77
C GLU A 154 4.39 -8.77 -14.42
N GLU A 155 3.78 -9.93 -14.67
CA GLU A 155 2.49 -10.04 -15.36
C GLU A 155 1.39 -9.18 -14.74
N GLN A 156 1.39 -9.05 -13.43
CA GLN A 156 0.36 -8.28 -12.71
C GLN A 156 0.41 -6.77 -12.99
N TYR A 157 1.57 -6.23 -13.42
CA TYR A 157 1.76 -4.79 -13.69
C TYR A 157 1.73 -4.43 -15.17
N LEU A 158 1.59 -5.42 -16.05
CA LEU A 158 1.45 -5.15 -17.48
C LEU A 158 0.19 -4.33 -17.77
N PRO A 159 0.23 -3.37 -18.74
CA PRO A 159 -0.88 -2.47 -19.05
C PRO A 159 -1.98 -3.17 -19.87
N ILE A 160 -2.41 -4.34 -19.42
CA ILE A 160 -3.43 -5.15 -20.07
C ILE A 160 -4.79 -4.80 -19.46
N LYS A 161 -5.78 -4.50 -20.29
CA LYS A 161 -7.17 -4.25 -19.87
C LYS A 161 -8.10 -5.30 -20.43
N ASN A 162 -8.98 -5.81 -19.60
CA ASN A 162 -10.09 -6.63 -20.08
C ASN A 162 -11.09 -5.74 -20.83
N PRO A 163 -11.70 -6.19 -21.93
CA PRO A 163 -12.68 -5.40 -22.67
C PRO A 163 -13.91 -5.12 -21.81
N SER A 164 -14.52 -3.95 -22.02
CA SER A 164 -15.77 -3.56 -21.38
C SER A 164 -16.45 -2.46 -22.20
N ASP A 165 -17.79 -2.51 -22.27
CA ASP A 165 -18.61 -1.44 -22.88
C ASP A 165 -18.87 -0.29 -21.89
N ARG A 166 -18.41 -0.41 -20.64
CA ARG A 166 -18.58 0.58 -19.57
C ARG A 166 -17.24 1.13 -19.15
N ILE A 167 -17.19 2.38 -18.75
CA ILE A 167 -16.02 2.95 -18.06
C ILE A 167 -16.01 2.42 -16.61
N ARG A 168 -14.95 1.73 -16.24
CA ARG A 168 -14.84 1.05 -14.94
C ARG A 168 -14.08 1.91 -13.95
N PHE A 169 -14.83 2.41 -12.99
CA PHE A 169 -14.29 3.12 -11.83
C PHE A 169 -14.20 2.16 -10.65
N GLY A 170 -13.10 2.15 -9.90
CA GLY A 170 -13.05 1.21 -8.81
C GLY A 170 -12.04 1.51 -7.72
N PHE A 171 -12.07 0.64 -6.74
CA PHE A 171 -11.22 0.66 -5.55
C PHE A 171 -10.39 -0.62 -5.52
N VAL A 172 -9.07 -0.46 -5.36
CA VAL A 172 -8.15 -1.57 -5.06
C VAL A 172 -7.64 -1.32 -3.64
N MET A 173 -8.16 -2.04 -2.66
CA MET A 173 -7.89 -1.71 -1.27
C MET A 173 -7.94 -2.93 -0.32
N GLY A 174 -7.49 -2.74 0.91
CA GLY A 174 -7.68 -3.65 2.03
C GLY A 174 -8.87 -3.24 2.92
N SER A 175 -9.03 -3.90 4.05
CA SER A 175 -10.14 -3.68 5.01
C SER A 175 -10.00 -2.40 5.84
N ALA A 176 -8.83 -1.77 5.90
CA ALA A 176 -8.56 -0.62 6.79
C ALA A 176 -8.89 0.75 6.16
N HIS A 177 -9.88 0.82 5.25
CA HIS A 177 -10.24 2.03 4.51
C HIS A 177 -11.67 2.53 4.80
N GLU A 178 -12.24 2.18 5.96
CA GLU A 178 -13.63 2.52 6.27
C GLU A 178 -13.89 4.03 6.24
N LYS A 179 -13.02 4.82 6.86
CA LYS A 179 -13.11 6.28 6.85
C LYS A 179 -12.90 6.88 5.47
N ASP A 180 -12.00 6.31 4.69
CA ASP A 180 -11.77 6.72 3.32
C ASP A 180 -13.02 6.49 2.45
N MET A 181 -13.74 5.36 2.66
CA MET A 181 -14.97 5.01 1.93
C MET A 181 -16.19 5.84 2.35
N GLU A 182 -16.25 6.37 3.56
CA GLU A 182 -17.38 7.22 4.00
C GLU A 182 -17.61 8.40 3.09
N GLN A 183 -16.56 8.93 2.44
CA GLN A 183 -16.66 10.02 1.48
C GLN A 183 -17.54 9.69 0.28
N PHE A 184 -17.68 8.39 -0.06
CA PHE A 184 -18.40 7.94 -1.24
C PHE A 184 -19.88 7.62 -1.00
N LYS A 185 -20.34 7.50 0.24
CA LYS A 185 -21.77 7.23 0.54
C LYS A 185 -22.73 8.14 -0.23
N PRO A 186 -22.52 9.49 -0.26
CA PRO A 186 -23.39 10.37 -1.04
C PRO A 186 -23.01 10.47 -2.53
N VAL A 187 -21.83 10.01 -2.96
CA VAL A 187 -21.40 10.10 -4.38
C VAL A 187 -22.27 9.23 -5.22
N PHE A 188 -22.28 7.92 -4.95
CA PHE A 188 -23.02 6.95 -5.77
C PHE A 188 -24.54 7.07 -5.64
N ALA A 189 -25.03 7.59 -4.50
CA ALA A 189 -26.44 7.87 -4.32
C ALA A 189 -26.96 9.04 -5.20
N ASN A 190 -26.05 9.93 -5.63
CA ASN A 190 -26.38 11.13 -6.41
C ASN A 190 -25.97 11.03 -7.91
N LEU A 191 -25.50 9.87 -8.37
CA LEU A 191 -25.30 9.62 -9.80
C LEU A 191 -26.65 9.25 -10.43
N GLY A 192 -27.01 9.99 -11.48
CA GLY A 192 -28.25 9.72 -12.22
C GLY A 192 -28.14 8.47 -13.11
N PRO A 193 -29.29 7.95 -13.59
CA PRO A 193 -29.32 6.78 -14.48
C PRO A 193 -28.51 6.97 -15.77
N ASP A 194 -28.41 8.19 -16.25
CA ASP A 194 -27.62 8.59 -17.43
C ASP A 194 -26.13 8.31 -17.27
N ILE A 195 -25.60 8.47 -16.06
CA ILE A 195 -24.21 8.14 -15.73
C ILE A 195 -24.07 6.66 -15.39
N LEU A 196 -24.95 6.12 -14.53
CA LEU A 196 -24.90 4.72 -14.10
C LEU A 196 -25.02 3.73 -15.27
N SER A 197 -25.70 4.08 -16.37
CA SER A 197 -25.77 3.26 -17.57
C SER A 197 -24.45 3.14 -18.33
N LYS A 198 -23.52 4.09 -18.14
CA LYS A 198 -22.24 4.17 -18.87
C LYS A 198 -21.05 3.70 -18.05
N ILE A 199 -21.21 3.55 -16.74
CA ILE A 199 -20.12 3.18 -15.84
C ILE A 199 -20.35 1.84 -15.17
N GLN A 200 -19.27 1.26 -14.65
CA GLN A 200 -19.31 0.17 -13.69
C GLN A 200 -18.43 0.53 -12.50
N ILE A 201 -18.94 0.37 -11.30
CA ILE A 201 -18.16 0.50 -10.06
C ILE A 201 -17.59 -0.86 -9.70
N VAL A 202 -16.27 -0.96 -9.56
CA VAL A 202 -15.57 -2.22 -9.25
C VAL A 202 -14.97 -2.14 -7.86
N LEU A 203 -15.35 -3.01 -6.96
CA LEU A 203 -14.76 -3.15 -5.63
C LEU A 203 -13.81 -4.34 -5.62
N CYS A 204 -12.50 -4.07 -5.62
CA CYS A 204 -11.45 -5.07 -5.64
C CYS A 204 -10.85 -5.30 -4.26
N GLY A 205 -10.59 -6.57 -3.95
CA GLY A 205 -10.00 -6.98 -2.68
C GLY A 205 -11.01 -7.53 -1.67
N TYR A 206 -12.26 -7.79 -2.10
CA TYR A 206 -13.33 -8.30 -1.24
C TYR A 206 -12.89 -9.56 -0.49
N ASP A 207 -12.96 -9.54 0.84
CA ASP A 207 -12.45 -10.61 1.67
C ASP A 207 -13.35 -10.86 2.90
N LEU A 208 -13.65 -12.12 3.16
CA LEU A 208 -14.44 -12.56 4.30
C LEU A 208 -13.66 -13.54 5.20
N ARG A 209 -12.33 -13.58 5.08
CA ARG A 209 -11.45 -14.45 5.91
C ARG A 209 -11.15 -13.86 7.29
N GLY A 210 -11.96 -12.97 7.79
CA GLY A 210 -11.81 -12.38 9.11
C GLY A 210 -12.32 -13.29 10.23
N VAL A 211 -11.85 -13.02 11.46
CA VAL A 211 -12.36 -13.63 12.68
C VAL A 211 -12.81 -12.55 13.66
N VAL A 212 -13.83 -12.86 14.43
CA VAL A 212 -14.29 -12.05 15.55
C VAL A 212 -13.80 -12.69 16.85
N ASN A 213 -13.07 -11.93 17.65
CA ASN A 213 -12.70 -12.36 19.00
C ASN A 213 -13.93 -12.26 19.89
N MET A 214 -14.32 -13.37 20.46
CA MET A 214 -15.41 -13.43 21.46
C MET A 214 -14.83 -13.19 22.85
N LEU A 215 -15.54 -12.41 23.65
CA LEU A 215 -15.18 -12.17 25.04
C LEU A 215 -16.27 -12.71 25.96
N ASN A 216 -15.86 -13.26 27.08
CA ASN A 216 -16.73 -13.60 28.20
C ASN A 216 -17.22 -12.30 28.87
N GLN A 217 -18.21 -12.38 29.75
CA GLN A 217 -18.74 -11.22 30.51
C GLN A 217 -17.67 -10.54 31.37
N ASP A 218 -16.65 -11.29 31.81
CA ASP A 218 -15.51 -10.79 32.58
C ASP A 218 -14.39 -10.19 31.71
N GLY A 219 -14.57 -10.11 30.37
CA GLY A 219 -13.59 -9.60 29.43
C GLY A 219 -12.49 -10.59 29.02
N THR A 220 -12.51 -11.82 29.53
CA THR A 220 -11.58 -12.88 29.10
C THR A 220 -11.95 -13.41 27.72
N SER A 221 -10.98 -14.00 27.00
CA SER A 221 -11.23 -14.59 25.69
C SER A 221 -12.15 -15.81 25.78
N ALA A 222 -13.27 -15.78 25.05
CA ALA A 222 -14.17 -16.91 24.84
C ALA A 222 -13.87 -17.66 23.52
N GLY A 223 -12.77 -17.31 22.83
CA GLY A 223 -12.36 -17.91 21.56
C GLY A 223 -12.58 -17.00 20.36
N GLN A 224 -12.55 -17.59 19.18
CA GLN A 224 -12.73 -16.89 17.89
C GLN A 224 -13.81 -17.60 17.07
N ARG A 225 -14.54 -16.83 16.29
CA ARG A 225 -15.43 -17.35 15.25
C ARG A 225 -15.18 -16.63 13.91
N PRO A 226 -15.51 -17.27 12.79
CA PRO A 226 -15.51 -16.57 11.50
C PRO A 226 -16.41 -15.32 11.54
N ILE A 227 -15.99 -14.28 10.83
CA ILE A 227 -16.82 -13.09 10.64
C ILE A 227 -18.04 -13.45 9.79
N LYS A 228 -19.21 -12.95 10.15
CA LYS A 228 -20.37 -13.04 9.26
C LYS A 228 -20.25 -11.99 8.17
N PRO A 229 -20.77 -12.25 6.95
CA PRO A 229 -20.70 -11.27 5.86
C PRO A 229 -21.18 -9.87 6.25
N GLU A 230 -22.29 -9.80 6.99
CA GLU A 230 -22.93 -8.54 7.40
C GLU A 230 -22.12 -7.74 8.46
N GLU A 231 -21.21 -8.44 9.15
CA GLU A 231 -20.29 -7.84 10.13
C GLU A 231 -19.01 -7.35 9.46
N SER A 232 -18.77 -7.73 8.21
CA SER A 232 -17.56 -7.37 7.49
C SER A 232 -17.62 -5.92 7.01
N VAL A 233 -16.50 -5.22 7.12
CA VAL A 233 -16.32 -3.90 6.50
C VAL A 233 -16.55 -3.93 4.98
N TRP A 234 -16.27 -5.06 4.33
CA TRP A 234 -16.48 -5.25 2.89
C TRP A 234 -17.96 -5.19 2.51
N PHE A 235 -18.83 -5.69 3.35
CA PHE A 235 -20.27 -5.54 3.17
C PHE A 235 -20.70 -4.05 3.23
N SER A 236 -20.13 -3.28 4.14
CA SER A 236 -20.34 -1.82 4.21
C SER A 236 -19.83 -1.11 2.95
N TYR A 237 -18.65 -1.48 2.44
CA TYR A 237 -18.11 -0.93 1.19
C TYR A 237 -19.01 -1.25 -0.01
N GLU A 238 -19.45 -2.51 -0.12
CA GLU A 238 -20.35 -2.92 -1.19
C GLU A 238 -21.69 -2.16 -1.15
N LYS A 239 -22.27 -2.01 0.04
CA LYS A 239 -23.49 -1.18 0.21
C LYS A 239 -23.27 0.26 -0.22
N THR A 240 -22.10 0.82 0.03
CA THR A 240 -21.74 2.15 -0.43
C THR A 240 -21.66 2.19 -1.96
N CYS A 241 -20.93 1.26 -2.59
CA CYS A 241 -20.76 1.19 -4.05
C CYS A 241 -22.06 0.95 -4.80
N THR A 242 -23.00 0.22 -4.22
CA THR A 242 -24.26 -0.17 -4.83
C THR A 242 -25.45 0.72 -4.44
N ASN A 243 -25.23 1.75 -3.63
CA ASN A 243 -26.30 2.53 -3.02
C ASN A 243 -27.35 1.63 -2.32
N ASN A 244 -26.88 0.76 -1.43
CA ASN A 244 -27.68 -0.27 -0.77
C ASN A 244 -28.40 -1.20 -1.79
N TYR A 245 -27.67 -1.65 -2.80
CA TYR A 245 -28.12 -2.54 -3.88
C TYR A 245 -29.19 -1.96 -4.81
N LYS A 246 -29.58 -0.69 -4.65
CA LYS A 246 -30.60 -0.03 -5.50
C LYS A 246 -30.15 0.13 -6.94
N ASN A 247 -28.85 0.17 -7.20
CA ASN A 247 -28.27 0.34 -8.52
C ASN A 247 -28.07 -1.01 -9.25
N CYS A 248 -28.27 -2.15 -8.59
CA CYS A 248 -28.13 -3.49 -9.16
C CYS A 248 -29.49 -4.02 -9.65
N SER A 249 -29.47 -4.98 -10.60
CA SER A 249 -30.67 -5.76 -10.90
C SER A 249 -31.10 -6.60 -9.70
N PRO A 250 -32.37 -6.92 -9.52
CA PRO A 250 -32.86 -7.76 -8.42
C PRO A 250 -32.14 -9.12 -8.35
N GLU A 251 -31.92 -9.75 -9.49
CA GLU A 251 -31.27 -11.05 -9.63
C GLU A 251 -29.79 -10.97 -9.24
N TYR A 252 -29.10 -9.91 -9.64
CA TYR A 252 -27.72 -9.69 -9.26
C TYR A 252 -27.58 -9.34 -7.76
N SER A 253 -28.51 -8.54 -7.23
CA SER A 253 -28.56 -8.27 -5.78
C SER A 253 -28.72 -9.56 -4.97
N GLU A 254 -29.61 -10.48 -5.37
CA GLU A 254 -29.76 -11.79 -4.75
C GLU A 254 -28.47 -12.63 -4.85
N PHE A 255 -27.81 -12.62 -6.02
CA PHE A 255 -26.54 -13.31 -6.22
C PHE A 255 -25.45 -12.76 -5.28
N LEU A 256 -25.33 -11.44 -5.14
CA LEU A 256 -24.34 -10.79 -4.24
C LEU A 256 -24.53 -11.21 -2.78
N HIS A 257 -25.77 -11.40 -2.32
CA HIS A 257 -26.08 -11.84 -0.96
C HIS A 257 -25.77 -13.33 -0.68
N LYS A 258 -25.45 -14.11 -1.71
CA LYS A 258 -25.01 -15.52 -1.52
C LYS A 258 -23.54 -15.63 -1.12
N PHE A 259 -22.75 -14.58 -1.30
CA PHE A 259 -21.30 -14.50 -0.96
C PHE A 259 -20.45 -15.67 -1.48
N ILE A 260 -20.79 -16.20 -2.66
CA ILE A 260 -20.12 -17.38 -3.23
C ILE A 260 -18.80 -16.93 -3.88
N LYS A 261 -17.68 -17.33 -3.29
CA LYS A 261 -16.34 -17.07 -3.84
C LYS A 261 -16.08 -17.99 -5.05
N GLY A 262 -15.43 -17.45 -6.06
CA GLY A 262 -15.03 -18.19 -7.26
C GLY A 262 -16.12 -18.36 -8.32
N VAL A 263 -17.35 -17.97 -8.02
CA VAL A 263 -18.46 -17.93 -9.00
C VAL A 263 -18.67 -16.50 -9.46
N GLN A 264 -18.58 -16.31 -10.77
CA GLN A 264 -18.83 -15.02 -11.40
C GLN A 264 -20.27 -14.96 -11.94
N TRP A 265 -20.91 -13.81 -11.75
CA TRP A 265 -22.21 -13.57 -12.38
C TRP A 265 -22.07 -13.54 -13.91
N PRO A 266 -22.85 -14.31 -14.67
CA PRO A 266 -22.68 -14.44 -16.13
C PRO A 266 -22.83 -13.12 -16.91
N PHE A 267 -23.61 -12.20 -16.37
CA PHE A 267 -23.93 -10.91 -16.99
C PHE A 267 -23.33 -9.73 -16.22
N VAL A 268 -22.21 -9.92 -15.50
CA VAL A 268 -21.62 -8.90 -14.66
C VAL A 268 -21.29 -7.62 -15.41
N ASP A 269 -20.94 -7.70 -16.69
CA ASP A 269 -20.62 -6.52 -17.51
C ASP A 269 -21.85 -5.66 -17.84
N LYS A 270 -23.07 -6.19 -17.66
CA LYS A 270 -24.32 -5.43 -17.78
C LYS A 270 -24.70 -4.70 -16.50
N GLU A 271 -24.10 -5.07 -15.38
CA GLU A 271 -24.41 -4.50 -14.09
C GLU A 271 -23.58 -3.22 -13.82
N PRO A 272 -24.13 -2.23 -13.11
CA PRO A 272 -23.42 -1.02 -12.73
C PRO A 272 -22.41 -1.23 -11.58
N TYR A 273 -22.33 -2.44 -11.04
CA TYR A 273 -21.41 -2.83 -9.98
C TYR A 273 -20.79 -4.20 -10.23
N ARG A 274 -19.51 -4.37 -9.82
CA ARG A 274 -18.78 -5.63 -9.87
C ARG A 274 -18.00 -5.85 -8.59
N ARG A 275 -18.17 -7.03 -7.95
CA ARG A 275 -17.36 -7.51 -6.85
C ARG A 275 -16.17 -8.29 -7.39
N GLU A 276 -14.94 -7.93 -6.97
CA GLU A 276 -13.74 -8.72 -7.22
C GLU A 276 -13.20 -9.24 -5.89
N TRP A 277 -13.13 -10.56 -5.77
CA TRP A 277 -12.57 -11.20 -4.58
C TRP A 277 -11.07 -10.94 -4.49
N THR A 278 -10.55 -10.85 -3.26
CA THR A 278 -9.12 -10.66 -2.99
C THR A 278 -8.27 -11.72 -3.67
N LYS A 279 -7.08 -11.35 -4.05
CA LYS A 279 -6.05 -12.19 -4.67
C LYS A 279 -4.83 -12.23 -3.77
N ASP A 280 -3.96 -13.21 -4.00
CA ASP A 280 -2.65 -13.24 -3.36
C ASP A 280 -1.81 -12.04 -3.78
N VAL A 281 -0.87 -11.64 -2.95
CA VAL A 281 -0.07 -10.42 -3.17
C VAL A 281 0.68 -10.43 -4.50
N SER A 282 1.13 -11.60 -4.96
CA SER A 282 1.78 -11.79 -6.27
C SER A 282 0.85 -11.58 -7.48
N ASN A 283 -0.45 -11.49 -7.25
CA ASN A 283 -1.48 -11.34 -8.27
C ASN A 283 -2.46 -10.20 -7.96
N PHE A 284 -2.20 -9.45 -6.88
CA PHE A 284 -3.15 -8.44 -6.40
C PHE A 284 -3.37 -7.31 -7.41
N ALA A 285 -2.32 -6.89 -8.10
CA ALA A 285 -2.43 -5.86 -9.13
C ALA A 285 -3.15 -6.31 -10.41
N LEU A 286 -3.43 -7.62 -10.61
CA LEU A 286 -4.30 -8.07 -11.70
C LEU A 286 -5.73 -7.47 -11.64
N HIS A 287 -6.14 -6.94 -10.48
CA HIS A 287 -7.39 -6.18 -10.37
C HIS A 287 -7.44 -4.95 -11.28
N TYR A 288 -6.29 -4.33 -11.55
CA TYR A 288 -6.22 -3.17 -12.45
C TYR A 288 -6.62 -3.49 -13.90
N ARG A 289 -6.62 -4.77 -14.31
CA ARG A 289 -7.13 -5.19 -15.63
C ARG A 289 -8.63 -4.91 -15.81
N ASN A 290 -9.37 -4.79 -14.71
CA ASN A 290 -10.80 -4.50 -14.69
C ASN A 290 -11.10 -3.04 -14.30
N LEU A 291 -10.11 -2.14 -14.36
CA LEU A 291 -10.24 -0.73 -14.00
C LEU A 291 -9.73 0.16 -15.13
N ASP A 292 -10.50 1.19 -15.46
CA ASP A 292 -10.07 2.29 -16.31
C ASP A 292 -9.68 3.51 -15.46
N VAL A 293 -10.34 3.66 -14.29
CA VAL A 293 -10.13 4.74 -13.33
C VAL A 293 -10.10 4.18 -11.91
N LEU A 294 -9.03 4.46 -11.17
CA LEU A 294 -8.87 4.13 -9.76
C LEU A 294 -9.38 5.28 -8.89
N PHE A 295 -10.16 4.98 -7.88
CA PHE A 295 -10.41 5.86 -6.75
C PHE A 295 -9.40 5.61 -5.63
N ALA A 296 -8.72 6.65 -5.19
CA ALA A 296 -7.78 6.61 -4.08
C ALA A 296 -8.13 7.69 -3.03
N PRO A 297 -9.26 7.54 -2.33
CA PRO A 297 -9.61 8.45 -1.25
C PRO A 297 -8.69 8.25 -0.05
N LEU A 298 -8.38 9.35 0.65
CA LEU A 298 -7.74 9.33 1.96
C LEU A 298 -8.45 10.29 2.89
N ASP A 299 -8.76 9.81 4.09
CA ASP A 299 -9.15 10.65 5.22
C ASP A 299 -7.91 11.43 5.72
N THR A 300 -8.11 12.73 6.04
CA THR A 300 -7.01 13.62 6.45
C THR A 300 -6.64 13.43 7.91
N ASN A 301 -5.76 12.49 8.16
CA ASN A 301 -5.22 12.22 9.49
C ASN A 301 -3.72 11.94 9.43
N GLY A 302 -3.05 12.00 10.58
CA GLY A 302 -1.59 11.85 10.66
C GLY A 302 -1.07 10.45 10.30
N PHE A 303 -1.92 9.43 10.30
CA PHE A 303 -1.57 8.09 9.83
C PHE A 303 -1.55 8.05 8.30
N ASN A 304 -2.59 8.56 7.65
CA ASN A 304 -2.70 8.60 6.20
C ASN A 304 -1.72 9.59 5.55
N GLU A 305 -1.32 10.66 6.26
CA GLU A 305 -0.38 11.67 5.74
C GLU A 305 0.94 11.08 5.26
N VAL A 306 1.42 10.06 5.95
CA VAL A 306 2.75 9.48 5.71
C VAL A 306 2.73 8.15 4.95
N LYS A 307 1.56 7.67 4.53
CA LYS A 307 1.44 6.47 3.69
C LYS A 307 2.27 6.59 2.42
N SER A 308 2.49 5.47 1.76
CA SER A 308 3.13 5.45 0.44
C SER A 308 2.15 5.76 -0.67
N GLU A 309 2.66 6.24 -1.78
CA GLU A 309 1.94 6.47 -3.04
C GLU A 309 1.76 5.19 -3.88
N LEU A 310 1.78 3.99 -3.27
CA LEU A 310 1.78 2.71 -3.98
C LEU A 310 0.64 2.58 -5.00
N LYS A 311 -0.57 2.99 -4.64
CA LYS A 311 -1.71 2.95 -5.58
C LYS A 311 -1.52 3.82 -6.81
N PHE A 312 -0.84 4.96 -6.65
CA PHE A 312 -0.48 5.84 -7.76
C PHE A 312 0.58 5.18 -8.66
N ILE A 313 1.55 4.50 -8.05
CA ILE A 313 2.61 3.78 -8.76
C ILE A 313 2.01 2.62 -9.57
N GLU A 314 1.22 1.75 -8.93
CA GLU A 314 0.56 0.61 -9.57
C GLU A 314 -0.36 1.06 -10.72
N ALA A 315 -1.16 2.11 -10.50
CA ALA A 315 -2.03 2.68 -11.52
C ALA A 315 -1.24 3.22 -12.70
N GLY A 316 -0.08 3.84 -12.47
CA GLY A 316 0.78 4.35 -13.52
C GLY A 316 1.33 3.25 -14.43
N PHE A 317 1.88 2.18 -13.87
CA PHE A 317 2.39 1.04 -14.65
C PHE A 317 1.26 0.30 -15.39
N THR A 318 0.12 0.11 -14.76
CA THR A 318 -1.04 -0.58 -15.35
C THR A 318 -1.90 0.30 -16.26
N ARG A 319 -1.49 1.55 -16.52
CA ARG A 319 -2.26 2.50 -17.36
C ARG A 319 -3.70 2.67 -16.87
N THR A 320 -3.87 2.90 -15.57
CA THR A 320 -5.16 3.21 -14.93
C THR A 320 -5.17 4.66 -14.50
N ALA A 321 -6.15 5.46 -14.92
CA ALA A 321 -6.26 6.86 -14.48
C ALA A 321 -6.58 6.91 -12.97
N VAL A 322 -6.20 8.00 -12.29
CA VAL A 322 -6.40 8.13 -10.83
C VAL A 322 -7.21 9.37 -10.51
N ILE A 323 -8.21 9.19 -9.66
CA ILE A 323 -8.86 10.27 -8.91
C ILE A 323 -8.53 10.05 -7.44
N CYS A 324 -7.83 10.98 -6.80
CA CYS A 324 -7.35 10.83 -5.44
C CYS A 324 -7.56 12.08 -4.59
N THR A 325 -7.52 11.93 -3.27
CA THR A 325 -7.53 13.05 -2.34
C THR A 325 -6.21 13.81 -2.46
N ASN A 326 -6.26 15.15 -2.57
CA ASN A 326 -5.08 16.02 -2.56
C ASN A 326 -4.49 16.09 -1.14
N PHE A 327 -3.91 14.98 -0.68
CA PHE A 327 -3.38 14.85 0.69
C PHE A 327 -2.29 13.78 0.77
N GLY A 328 -1.31 14.03 1.64
CA GLY A 328 -0.27 13.07 1.99
C GLY A 328 0.50 12.54 0.78
N PRO A 329 0.58 11.22 0.60
CA PRO A 329 1.38 10.60 -0.46
C PRO A 329 0.93 11.01 -1.87
N TYR A 330 -0.35 11.32 -2.05
CA TYR A 330 -0.89 11.71 -3.36
C TYR A 330 -0.57 13.15 -3.75
N THR A 331 0.22 13.87 -2.97
CA THR A 331 0.85 15.14 -3.37
C THR A 331 2.24 14.94 -3.97
N ILE A 332 2.78 13.71 -3.94
CA ILE A 332 4.13 13.39 -4.43
C ILE A 332 4.07 13.02 -5.91
N GLY A 333 4.60 13.91 -6.77
CA GLY A 333 4.64 13.67 -8.22
C GLY A 333 3.29 13.79 -8.94
N SER A 334 2.21 14.08 -8.22
CA SER A 334 0.90 14.32 -8.81
C SER A 334 0.77 15.74 -9.36
N LYS A 335 0.13 15.84 -10.52
CA LYS A 335 -0.24 17.07 -11.16
C LYS A 335 -1.70 17.02 -11.56
N ASN A 336 -2.49 17.95 -11.04
CA ASN A 336 -3.92 17.93 -11.27
C ASN A 336 -4.25 18.17 -12.74
N PHE A 337 -5.09 17.31 -13.30
CA PHE A 337 -5.57 17.40 -14.68
C PHE A 337 -6.60 18.53 -14.86
N PHE A 338 -7.39 18.85 -13.82
CA PHE A 338 -8.34 19.94 -13.86
C PHE A 338 -7.83 21.16 -13.10
N VAL A 339 -7.68 22.28 -13.80
CA VAL A 339 -7.29 23.55 -13.21
C VAL A 339 -8.52 24.36 -12.73
N PRO A 340 -8.32 25.37 -11.88
CA PRO A 340 -9.39 26.30 -11.51
C PRO A 340 -10.06 26.90 -12.77
N GLY A 341 -11.39 27.00 -12.74
CA GLY A 341 -12.18 27.43 -13.91
C GLY A 341 -12.74 26.27 -14.74
N GLY A 342 -12.21 25.04 -14.55
CA GLY A 342 -12.72 23.84 -15.20
C GLY A 342 -12.05 23.51 -16.53
N GLU A 343 -11.02 24.21 -16.92
CA GLU A 343 -10.15 23.84 -18.03
C GLU A 343 -9.29 22.61 -17.69
N ILE A 344 -8.65 22.00 -18.70
CA ILE A 344 -7.70 20.92 -18.50
C ILE A 344 -6.27 21.44 -18.55
N ASP A 345 -5.39 20.86 -17.74
CA ASP A 345 -3.96 20.90 -17.95
C ASP A 345 -3.55 19.63 -18.72
N PRO A 346 -3.14 19.72 -19.98
CA PRO A 346 -2.80 18.55 -20.77
C PRO A 346 -1.59 17.77 -20.24
N THR A 347 -0.84 18.33 -19.29
CA THR A 347 0.29 17.67 -18.63
C THR A 347 -0.11 17.09 -17.25
N GLY A 348 -1.37 17.24 -16.84
CA GLY A 348 -1.90 16.65 -15.62
C GLY A 348 -1.93 15.13 -15.70
N ASN A 349 -1.60 14.46 -14.61
CA ASN A 349 -1.48 13.00 -14.56
C ASN A 349 -2.53 12.32 -13.67
N CYS A 350 -3.32 13.08 -12.95
CA CYS A 350 -4.41 12.58 -12.10
C CYS A 350 -5.44 13.68 -11.84
N ILE A 351 -6.57 13.32 -11.25
CA ILE A 351 -7.54 14.30 -10.73
C ILE A 351 -7.36 14.37 -9.21
N LEU A 352 -7.02 15.55 -8.72
CA LEU A 352 -6.87 15.82 -7.29
C LEU A 352 -8.17 16.41 -6.72
N ILE A 353 -8.70 15.78 -5.69
CA ILE A 353 -9.87 16.25 -4.96
C ILE A 353 -9.42 16.86 -3.63
N ASP A 354 -9.66 18.14 -3.45
CA ASP A 354 -9.35 18.80 -2.18
C ASP A 354 -10.17 18.17 -1.04
N PRO A 355 -9.59 17.92 0.13
CA PRO A 355 -10.27 17.25 1.24
C PRO A 355 -11.55 17.92 1.71
N ASP A 356 -11.65 19.23 1.58
CA ASP A 356 -12.82 20.03 1.96
C ASP A 356 -13.95 20.00 0.91
N LYS A 357 -13.70 19.60 -0.32
CA LYS A 357 -14.68 19.58 -1.44
C LYS A 357 -15.69 18.43 -1.37
N LYS A 358 -15.44 17.42 -0.54
CA LYS A 358 -16.34 16.28 -0.27
C LYS A 358 -16.90 15.60 -1.53
N HIS A 359 -18.06 14.95 -1.38
CA HIS A 359 -18.68 14.10 -2.41
C HIS A 359 -19.01 14.82 -3.74
N LYS A 360 -19.32 16.11 -3.73
CA LYS A 360 -19.68 16.85 -4.97
C LYS A 360 -18.53 16.92 -5.96
N ALA A 361 -17.30 17.02 -5.48
CA ALA A 361 -16.12 17.05 -6.36
C ALA A 361 -15.86 15.69 -7.00
N TRP A 362 -16.00 14.60 -6.23
CA TRP A 362 -15.93 13.23 -6.73
C TRP A 362 -16.96 12.96 -7.83
N ALA A 363 -18.24 13.30 -7.58
CA ALA A 363 -19.32 13.13 -8.55
C ALA A 363 -19.08 13.97 -9.82
N LYS A 364 -18.56 15.19 -9.69
CA LYS A 364 -18.20 16.04 -10.83
C LYS A 364 -17.05 15.41 -11.65
N ALA A 365 -16.03 14.87 -10.99
CA ALA A 365 -14.92 14.21 -11.68
C ALA A 365 -15.39 13.00 -12.48
N ILE A 366 -16.27 12.15 -11.90
CA ILE A 366 -16.88 11.02 -12.60
C ILE A 366 -17.62 11.48 -13.85
N ARG A 367 -18.52 12.49 -13.72
CA ARG A 367 -19.30 13.02 -14.86
C ARG A 367 -18.39 13.52 -15.97
N ARG A 368 -17.36 14.28 -15.65
CA ARG A 368 -16.42 14.82 -16.64
C ARG A 368 -15.66 13.73 -17.40
N ILE A 369 -15.26 12.64 -16.73
CA ILE A 369 -14.63 11.50 -17.42
C ILE A 369 -15.65 10.77 -18.31
N VAL A 370 -16.91 10.63 -17.88
CA VAL A 370 -17.96 10.00 -18.70
C VAL A 370 -18.31 10.85 -19.92
N GLU A 371 -18.28 12.16 -19.80
CA GLU A 371 -18.50 13.12 -20.90
C GLU A 371 -17.29 13.17 -21.86
N HIS A 372 -16.07 12.96 -21.33
CA HIS A 372 -14.80 13.05 -22.03
C HIS A 372 -13.90 11.84 -21.73
N PRO A 373 -14.23 10.65 -22.23
CA PRO A 373 -13.46 9.42 -21.95
C PRO A 373 -12.00 9.48 -22.46
N GLU A 374 -11.71 10.33 -23.44
CA GLU A 374 -10.34 10.59 -23.93
C GLU A 374 -9.39 11.12 -22.85
N TYR A 375 -9.91 11.74 -21.79
CA TYR A 375 -9.09 12.21 -20.65
C TYR A 375 -8.38 11.07 -19.92
N ILE A 376 -8.96 9.87 -19.91
CA ILE A 376 -8.34 8.67 -19.33
C ILE A 376 -6.96 8.44 -19.96
N LYS A 377 -6.92 8.40 -21.30
CA LYS A 377 -5.66 8.16 -22.02
C LYS A 377 -4.63 9.26 -21.73
N MET A 378 -5.04 10.52 -21.76
CA MET A 378 -4.14 11.65 -21.51
C MET A 378 -3.51 11.55 -20.11
N MET A 379 -4.32 11.31 -19.07
CA MET A 379 -3.83 11.17 -17.71
C MET A 379 -2.92 9.95 -17.53
N THR A 380 -3.28 8.81 -18.12
CA THR A 380 -2.49 7.57 -17.97
C THR A 380 -1.15 7.64 -18.69
N ASP A 381 -1.07 8.32 -19.83
CA ASP A 381 0.20 8.56 -20.52
C ASP A 381 1.12 9.42 -19.66
N ASN A 382 0.62 10.54 -19.13
CA ASN A 382 1.38 11.44 -18.26
C ASN A 382 1.79 10.76 -16.94
N MET A 383 0.92 9.93 -16.38
CA MET A 383 1.21 9.20 -15.16
C MET A 383 2.31 8.17 -15.37
N TYR A 384 2.26 7.42 -16.45
CA TYR A 384 3.32 6.47 -16.78
C TYR A 384 4.68 7.15 -16.94
N GLU A 385 4.74 8.29 -17.62
CA GLU A 385 5.98 9.08 -17.73
C GLU A 385 6.49 9.53 -16.35
N THR A 386 5.57 9.76 -15.40
CA THR A 386 5.93 10.12 -14.02
C THR A 386 6.52 8.95 -13.23
N VAL A 387 6.05 7.71 -13.47
CA VAL A 387 6.39 6.56 -12.63
C VAL A 387 7.46 5.65 -13.21
N LYS A 388 7.57 5.52 -14.53
CA LYS A 388 8.33 4.48 -15.25
C LYS A 388 9.79 4.36 -14.84
N ASP A 389 10.48 5.47 -14.59
CA ASP A 389 11.90 5.48 -14.23
C ASP A 389 12.09 5.56 -12.72
N LYS A 390 11.27 6.37 -12.06
CA LYS A 390 11.40 6.66 -10.63
C LYS A 390 11.07 5.46 -9.74
N TYR A 391 10.09 4.66 -10.16
CA TYR A 391 9.57 3.55 -9.37
C TYR A 391 9.81 2.17 -10.02
N ASP A 392 10.65 2.11 -11.06
CA ASP A 392 11.17 0.84 -11.57
C ASP A 392 12.11 0.23 -10.52
N ILE A 393 11.81 -1.01 -10.11
CA ILE A 393 12.57 -1.68 -9.06
C ILE A 393 14.06 -1.80 -9.40
N ARG A 394 14.41 -1.87 -10.69
CA ARG A 394 15.81 -1.96 -11.13
C ARG A 394 16.58 -0.68 -10.79
N ASN A 395 15.97 0.49 -10.99
CA ASN A 395 16.56 1.78 -10.67
C ASN A 395 16.66 2.00 -9.15
N VAL A 396 15.59 1.67 -8.41
CA VAL A 396 15.58 1.76 -6.95
C VAL A 396 16.59 0.79 -6.33
N THR A 397 16.76 -0.41 -6.91
CA THR A 397 17.75 -1.39 -6.47
C THR A 397 19.18 -0.92 -6.72
N LYS A 398 19.44 -0.25 -7.84
CA LYS A 398 20.75 0.37 -8.12
C LYS A 398 21.12 1.37 -7.01
N ASP A 399 20.20 2.29 -6.68
CA ASP A 399 20.42 3.27 -5.62
C ASP A 399 20.65 2.60 -4.25
N ARG A 400 19.94 1.51 -3.97
CA ARG A 400 20.10 0.71 -2.75
C ARG A 400 21.47 0.05 -2.70
N ALA A 401 21.93 -0.55 -3.79
CA ALA A 401 23.25 -1.18 -3.88
C ALA A 401 24.39 -0.17 -3.61
N GLU A 402 24.32 1.00 -4.23
CA GLU A 402 25.29 2.06 -4.03
C GLU A 402 25.28 2.57 -2.58
N TRP A 403 24.09 2.74 -2.01
CA TRP A 403 23.95 3.16 -0.63
C TRP A 403 24.46 2.10 0.35
N TYR A 404 24.15 0.83 0.18
CA TYR A 404 24.66 -0.24 1.03
C TYR A 404 26.19 -0.29 1.03
N LYS A 405 26.83 -0.21 -0.14
CA LYS A 405 28.28 -0.09 -0.24
C LYS A 405 28.84 1.10 0.57
N SER A 406 28.13 2.24 0.53
CA SER A 406 28.58 3.45 1.23
C SER A 406 28.50 3.33 2.75
N ILE A 407 27.49 2.67 3.30
CA ILE A 407 27.29 2.55 4.75
C ILE A 407 28.21 1.46 5.35
N VAL A 408 28.46 0.37 4.66
CA VAL A 408 29.44 -0.66 5.09
C VAL A 408 30.85 -0.09 5.12
N LYS A 409 31.27 0.69 4.11
CA LYS A 409 32.58 1.34 4.09
C LYS A 409 32.79 2.31 5.25
N LYS A 410 31.75 3.05 5.64
CA LYS A 410 31.81 3.95 6.81
C LYS A 410 32.10 3.19 8.10
N ASN A 411 31.50 2.02 8.28
CA ASN A 411 31.75 1.20 9.47
C ASN A 411 33.14 0.56 9.48
N LYS A 412 33.78 0.35 8.30
CA LYS A 412 35.14 -0.19 8.17
C LYS A 412 36.25 0.90 8.17
N SER A 413 35.89 2.17 7.88
CA SER A 413 36.85 3.28 7.81
C SER A 413 37.14 3.97 9.15
N ASP A 414 36.29 3.74 10.16
CA ASP A 414 36.55 4.24 11.53
C ASP A 414 37.66 3.45 12.25
N GLU A 415 38.33 2.53 11.54
CA GLU A 415 39.47 1.74 12.01
C GLU A 415 40.86 2.35 11.66
N LYS A 416 40.91 3.53 11.04
CA LYS A 416 42.15 4.25 10.75
C LYS A 416 42.21 5.57 11.51
#